data_4d651bc39fd519c3295496a16438134b
#
_entry.id   4d651bc39fd519c3295496a16438134b
#
_cell.length_a   1.000
_cell.length_b   1.000
_cell.length_c   1.000
_cell.angle_alpha   90.00
_cell.angle_beta   90.00
_cell.angle_gamma   90.00
#
_symmetry.space_group_name_H-M   'P 1'
#
loop_
_entity.id
_entity.type
_entity.pdbx_description
1 polymer ?
#
loop_
_entity_poly.entity_id
_entity_poly.type
_entity_poly.pdbx_seq_one_letter_code
_entity_poly.pdbx_strand_id
1 'polypeptide(L)'
;MKDIPFFTTEYGVASLSLGQIPYRGTAYVQVRSCVPGHLAEHVAECAGFCRAAGADEVFWTGEDIPEQPHSVICEMRGCLEVNPEFVESLFPVTEQTATQWRKIHNDRMENVDHAAYLTEADEKKLLNAGAYFIHRNGGLIGIGWLDGDTIRAIASVQPGAGGRIVHTLMSLTQGDIRLEVASTNARAIRLYERLGFIKTGEIRRWCRA
;
A
#
# COMPACT_ATOMS: atom_id res chain seq x y z
N MET A 1 -14.49 -9.62 6.85
CA MET A 1 -15.45 -9.84 5.74
C MET A 1 -14.70 -10.48 4.59
N LYS A 2 -15.34 -11.35 3.81
CA LYS A 2 -14.67 -12.00 2.66
C LYS A 2 -14.89 -11.17 1.40
N ASP A 3 -13.84 -11.11 0.56
CA ASP A 3 -13.94 -10.51 -0.76
C ASP A 3 -14.87 -11.33 -1.66
N ILE A 4 -15.54 -10.67 -2.59
CA ILE A 4 -16.41 -11.28 -3.59
C ILE A 4 -15.68 -11.25 -4.94
N PRO A 5 -15.19 -12.39 -5.44
CA PRO A 5 -14.39 -12.41 -6.67
C PRO A 5 -15.23 -12.09 -7.91
N PHE A 6 -16.52 -12.44 -7.90
CA PHE A 6 -17.45 -12.16 -9.00
C PHE A 6 -18.77 -11.64 -8.43
N PHE A 7 -19.02 -10.36 -8.63
CA PHE A 7 -20.30 -9.69 -8.34
C PHE A 7 -20.91 -9.26 -9.66
N THR A 8 -22.15 -9.69 -9.90
CA THR A 8 -22.83 -9.47 -11.18
C THR A 8 -23.99 -8.51 -11.00
N THR A 9 -24.09 -7.51 -11.85
CA THR A 9 -25.26 -6.66 -12.03
C THR A 9 -25.85 -6.93 -13.41
N GLU A 10 -26.96 -6.28 -13.78
CA GLU A 10 -27.47 -6.36 -15.14
C GLU A 10 -26.54 -5.71 -16.18
N TYR A 11 -25.62 -4.84 -15.73
CA TYR A 11 -24.70 -4.09 -16.61
C TYR A 11 -23.32 -4.71 -16.71
N GLY A 12 -22.94 -5.67 -15.88
CA GLY A 12 -21.59 -6.21 -15.93
C GLY A 12 -21.16 -7.07 -14.76
N VAL A 13 -19.83 -7.27 -14.68
CA VAL A 13 -19.19 -8.08 -13.66
C VAL A 13 -18.08 -7.28 -13.00
N ALA A 14 -17.99 -7.33 -11.69
CA ALA A 14 -16.92 -6.73 -10.90
C ALA A 14 -16.37 -7.71 -9.84
N SER A 15 -15.17 -7.43 -9.33
CA SER A 15 -14.66 -8.02 -8.09
C SER A 15 -14.76 -7.00 -6.97
N LEU A 16 -15.23 -7.41 -5.81
CA LEU A 16 -15.38 -6.54 -4.64
C LEU A 16 -14.41 -6.96 -3.54
N SER A 17 -13.54 -6.04 -3.12
CA SER A 17 -12.66 -6.24 -1.97
C SER A 17 -13.25 -5.54 -0.75
N LEU A 18 -13.76 -6.35 0.18
CA LEU A 18 -14.51 -5.93 1.36
C LEU A 18 -13.71 -6.10 2.67
N GLY A 19 -12.53 -6.72 2.58
CA GLY A 19 -11.71 -7.07 3.74
C GLY A 19 -11.25 -5.87 4.57
N GLN A 20 -11.21 -4.67 3.97
CA GLN A 20 -10.79 -3.45 4.67
C GLN A 20 -11.95 -2.71 5.37
N ILE A 21 -13.20 -3.05 5.09
CA ILE A 21 -14.37 -2.38 5.69
C ILE A 21 -14.32 -2.36 7.22
N PRO A 22 -14.06 -3.50 7.93
CA PRO A 22 -14.09 -3.50 9.39
C PRO A 22 -13.01 -2.65 10.06
N TYR A 23 -11.99 -2.25 9.32
CA TYR A 23 -10.80 -1.58 9.85
C TYR A 23 -10.65 -0.14 9.36
N ARG A 24 -11.09 0.13 8.13
CA ARG A 24 -10.89 1.41 7.46
C ARG A 24 -12.18 2.01 6.88
N GLY A 25 -13.30 1.30 6.98
CA GLY A 25 -14.53 1.73 6.32
C GLY A 25 -14.43 1.73 4.79
N THR A 26 -13.41 1.10 4.19
CA THR A 26 -13.12 1.24 2.76
C THR A 26 -13.36 -0.05 2.01
N ALA A 27 -14.03 0.05 0.85
CA ALA A 27 -14.19 -1.04 -0.10
C ALA A 27 -13.60 -0.67 -1.47
N TYR A 28 -13.24 -1.70 -2.24
CA TYR A 28 -12.70 -1.54 -3.59
C TYR A 28 -13.48 -2.37 -4.59
N VAL A 29 -13.85 -1.75 -5.70
CA VAL A 29 -14.55 -2.35 -6.83
C VAL A 29 -13.59 -2.41 -8.01
N GLN A 30 -13.34 -3.60 -8.54
CA GLN A 30 -12.63 -3.77 -9.80
C GLN A 30 -13.63 -4.21 -10.87
N VAL A 31 -13.99 -3.31 -11.76
CA VAL A 31 -14.82 -3.61 -12.93
C VAL A 31 -14.04 -4.56 -13.85
N ARG A 32 -14.64 -5.72 -14.17
CA ARG A 32 -14.05 -6.75 -15.03
C ARG A 32 -14.61 -6.67 -16.44
N SER A 33 -15.90 -6.40 -16.54
CA SER A 33 -16.59 -6.16 -17.80
C SER A 33 -17.81 -5.29 -17.54
N CYS A 34 -18.17 -4.48 -18.53
CA CYS A 34 -19.35 -3.64 -18.46
C CYS A 34 -20.01 -3.53 -19.83
N VAL A 35 -21.33 -3.46 -19.86
CA VAL A 35 -22.09 -3.15 -21.07
C VAL A 35 -21.74 -1.71 -21.49
N PRO A 36 -21.36 -1.46 -22.75
CA PRO A 36 -21.01 -0.12 -23.22
C PRO A 36 -22.10 0.91 -22.88
N GLY A 37 -21.68 2.04 -22.32
CA GLY A 37 -22.58 3.14 -21.93
C GLY A 37 -23.22 2.99 -20.53
N HIS A 38 -23.03 1.89 -19.81
CA HIS A 38 -23.64 1.62 -18.51
C HIS A 38 -22.66 1.54 -17.34
N LEU A 39 -21.45 2.11 -17.52
CA LEU A 39 -20.41 2.06 -16.48
C LEU A 39 -20.84 2.74 -15.18
N ALA A 40 -21.53 3.88 -15.28
CA ALA A 40 -21.97 4.63 -14.11
C ALA A 40 -22.99 3.83 -13.27
N GLU A 41 -23.96 3.20 -13.92
CA GLU A 41 -24.99 2.37 -13.29
C GLU A 41 -24.34 1.13 -12.66
N HIS A 42 -23.46 0.45 -13.37
CA HIS A 42 -22.73 -0.70 -12.86
C HIS A 42 -21.92 -0.37 -11.62
N VAL A 43 -21.15 0.72 -11.66
CA VAL A 43 -20.36 1.18 -10.51
C VAL A 43 -21.27 1.59 -9.35
N ALA A 44 -22.39 2.27 -9.62
CA ALA A 44 -23.34 2.68 -8.58
C ALA A 44 -23.96 1.48 -7.84
N GLU A 45 -24.35 0.42 -8.55
CA GLU A 45 -24.85 -0.80 -7.92
C GLU A 45 -23.81 -1.51 -7.07
N CYS A 46 -22.57 -1.67 -7.61
CA CYS A 46 -21.45 -2.24 -6.87
C CYS A 46 -21.16 -1.44 -5.59
N ALA A 47 -21.14 -0.11 -5.71
CA ALA A 47 -20.91 0.78 -4.57
C ALA A 47 -22.06 0.73 -3.56
N GLY A 48 -23.30 0.64 -4.01
CA GLY A 48 -24.47 0.46 -3.17
C GLY A 48 -24.36 -0.80 -2.32
N PHE A 49 -23.95 -1.91 -2.92
CA PHE A 49 -23.67 -3.15 -2.19
C PHE A 49 -22.56 -2.98 -1.15
N CYS A 50 -21.43 -2.36 -1.52
CA CYS A 50 -20.32 -2.11 -0.60
C CYS A 50 -20.77 -1.25 0.59
N ARG A 51 -21.56 -0.20 0.36
CA ARG A 51 -22.11 0.66 1.43
C ARG A 51 -23.09 -0.10 2.32
N ALA A 52 -23.96 -0.95 1.75
CA ALA A 52 -24.83 -1.82 2.52
C ALA A 52 -24.04 -2.83 3.38
N ALA A 53 -22.82 -3.22 2.94
CA ALA A 53 -21.91 -4.05 3.70
C ALA A 53 -21.10 -3.25 4.76
N GLY A 54 -21.31 -1.93 4.90
CA GLY A 54 -20.73 -1.06 5.92
C GLY A 54 -19.52 -0.24 5.45
N ALA A 55 -19.31 -0.08 4.14
CA ALA A 55 -18.26 0.79 3.64
C ALA A 55 -18.68 2.27 3.72
N ASP A 56 -17.81 3.11 4.30
CA ASP A 56 -17.93 4.58 4.31
C ASP A 56 -17.41 5.16 2.97
N GLU A 57 -16.34 4.60 2.45
CA GLU A 57 -15.73 4.99 1.18
C GLU A 57 -15.64 3.79 0.23
N VAL A 58 -15.97 4.04 -1.03
CA VAL A 58 -15.85 3.04 -2.09
C VAL A 58 -15.01 3.61 -3.23
N PHE A 59 -13.95 2.90 -3.58
CA PHE A 59 -13.12 3.21 -4.73
C PHE A 59 -13.33 2.17 -5.82
N TRP A 60 -13.28 2.61 -7.08
CA TRP A 60 -13.40 1.70 -8.20
C TRP A 60 -12.28 1.89 -9.22
N THR A 61 -12.00 0.85 -9.99
CA THR A 61 -11.05 0.80 -11.09
C THR A 61 -11.58 -0.07 -12.22
N GLY A 62 -11.13 0.15 -13.46
CA GLY A 62 -11.54 -0.56 -14.67
C GLY A 62 -10.77 -0.09 -15.88
N GLU A 63 -11.23 -0.42 -17.10
CA GLU A 63 -10.61 0.02 -18.35
C GLU A 63 -10.97 1.48 -18.70
N ASP A 64 -12.24 1.86 -18.53
CA ASP A 64 -12.75 3.20 -18.89
C ASP A 64 -12.71 4.17 -17.72
N ILE A 65 -11.51 4.44 -17.20
CA ILE A 65 -11.32 5.36 -16.07
C ILE A 65 -11.24 6.80 -16.56
N PRO A 66 -11.92 7.75 -15.88
CA PRO A 66 -11.81 9.18 -16.16
C PRO A 66 -10.35 9.67 -16.18
N GLU A 67 -10.06 10.70 -16.99
CA GLU A 67 -8.73 11.31 -17.08
C GLU A 67 -8.21 11.82 -15.73
N GLN A 68 -9.10 12.24 -14.84
CA GLN A 68 -8.78 12.73 -13.50
C GLN A 68 -9.30 11.75 -12.43
N PRO A 69 -8.58 10.67 -12.13
CA PRO A 69 -8.92 9.76 -11.04
C PRO A 69 -8.69 10.45 -9.68
N HIS A 70 -9.31 9.91 -8.63
CA HIS A 70 -9.05 10.35 -7.25
C HIS A 70 -7.58 10.14 -6.87
N SER A 71 -7.02 9.01 -7.24
CA SER A 71 -5.63 8.67 -6.96
C SER A 71 -5.06 7.71 -8.00
N VAL A 72 -3.73 7.73 -8.13
CA VAL A 72 -2.97 6.82 -8.98
C VAL A 72 -1.95 6.10 -8.10
N ILE A 73 -1.89 4.77 -8.19
CA ILE A 73 -0.78 4.00 -7.61
C ILE A 73 0.34 4.00 -8.63
N CYS A 74 1.46 4.61 -8.27
CA CYS A 74 2.64 4.74 -9.10
C CYS A 74 3.71 3.75 -8.66
N GLU A 75 4.40 3.14 -9.61
CA GLU A 75 5.68 2.47 -9.36
C GLU A 75 6.78 3.52 -9.38
N MET A 76 7.67 3.44 -8.39
CA MET A 76 8.92 4.19 -8.41
C MET A 76 10.10 3.22 -8.28
N ARG A 77 11.19 3.54 -8.98
CA ARG A 77 12.45 2.76 -8.95
C ARG A 77 13.62 3.66 -8.62
N GLY A 78 14.56 3.11 -7.85
CA GLY A 78 15.82 3.75 -7.53
C GLY A 78 16.97 2.78 -7.62
N CYS A 79 18.06 3.22 -8.28
CA CYS A 79 19.36 2.56 -8.27
C CYS A 79 20.33 3.49 -7.59
N LEU A 80 20.34 3.47 -6.26
CA LEU A 80 21.09 4.43 -5.46
C LEU A 80 22.30 3.74 -4.84
N GLU A 81 23.41 4.46 -4.81
CA GLU A 81 24.51 4.07 -3.93
C GLU A 81 24.05 4.20 -2.47
N VAL A 82 24.14 3.09 -1.75
CA VAL A 82 23.84 3.06 -0.32
C VAL A 82 24.89 3.90 0.41
N ASN A 83 24.46 4.97 1.06
CA ASN A 83 25.36 5.71 1.94
C ASN A 83 25.50 4.95 3.28
N PRO A 84 26.72 4.42 3.59
CA PRO A 84 26.92 3.64 4.82
C PRO A 84 26.62 4.40 6.11
N GLU A 85 26.74 5.74 6.11
CA GLU A 85 26.42 6.58 7.27
C GLU A 85 24.91 6.60 7.60
N PHE A 86 24.07 6.17 6.66
CA PHE A 86 22.62 6.09 6.82
C PHE A 86 22.11 4.68 7.05
N VAL A 87 23.00 3.68 7.02
CA VAL A 87 22.63 2.29 7.34
C VAL A 87 22.55 2.11 8.84
N GLU A 88 21.45 1.60 9.30
CA GLU A 88 21.13 1.46 10.73
C GLU A 88 21.00 -0.01 11.13
N SER A 89 20.87 -0.27 12.43
CA SER A 89 20.73 -1.64 12.92
C SER A 89 19.37 -2.22 12.58
N LEU A 90 19.40 -3.41 11.97
CA LEU A 90 18.21 -4.17 11.57
C LEU A 90 17.94 -5.31 12.53
N PHE A 91 16.70 -5.45 12.95
CA PHE A 91 16.21 -6.57 13.72
C PHE A 91 15.04 -7.22 12.98
N PRO A 92 15.19 -8.46 12.49
CA PRO A 92 14.14 -9.15 11.79
C PRO A 92 12.94 -9.36 12.71
N VAL A 93 11.75 -9.35 12.12
CA VAL A 93 10.52 -9.70 12.82
C VAL A 93 10.53 -11.19 13.17
N THR A 94 10.14 -11.51 14.40
CA THR A 94 9.96 -12.87 14.92
C THR A 94 8.50 -13.10 15.27
N GLU A 95 8.11 -14.34 15.56
CA GLU A 95 6.76 -14.65 16.02
C GLU A 95 6.35 -13.83 17.24
N GLN A 96 7.30 -13.57 18.17
CA GLN A 96 7.04 -12.78 19.38
C GLN A 96 6.86 -11.28 19.11
N THR A 97 7.39 -10.79 18.00
CA THR A 97 7.40 -9.34 17.68
C THR A 97 6.50 -8.96 16.50
N ALA A 98 5.93 -9.92 15.78
CA ALA A 98 5.09 -9.69 14.61
C ALA A 98 3.87 -8.81 14.92
N THR A 99 3.20 -9.07 16.04
CA THR A 99 2.06 -8.26 16.49
C THR A 99 2.46 -6.80 16.75
N GLN A 100 3.63 -6.55 17.34
CA GLN A 100 4.12 -5.18 17.59
C GLN A 100 4.42 -4.48 16.28
N TRP A 101 5.08 -5.15 15.34
CA TRP A 101 5.37 -4.60 14.02
C TRP A 101 4.08 -4.22 13.28
N ARG A 102 3.10 -5.14 13.25
CA ARG A 102 1.79 -4.92 12.63
C ARG A 102 1.05 -3.72 13.23
N LYS A 103 1.06 -3.58 14.56
CA LYS A 103 0.44 -2.42 15.23
C LYS A 103 1.10 -1.11 14.79
N ILE A 104 2.44 -1.03 14.80
CA ILE A 104 3.15 0.17 14.34
C ILE A 104 2.80 0.48 12.89
N HIS A 105 2.76 -0.54 12.01
CA HIS A 105 2.36 -0.35 10.62
C HIS A 105 0.96 0.25 10.53
N ASN A 106 -0.03 -0.36 11.17
CA ASN A 106 -1.42 0.07 11.09
C ASN A 106 -1.60 1.50 11.61
N ASP A 107 -1.00 1.83 12.75
CA ASP A 107 -1.06 3.17 13.35
C ASP A 107 -0.44 4.23 12.42
N ARG A 108 0.71 3.91 11.79
CA ARG A 108 1.40 4.86 10.90
C ARG A 108 0.79 4.99 9.52
N MET A 109 0.05 3.97 9.08
CA MET A 109 -0.64 3.94 7.79
C MET A 109 -2.11 4.36 7.88
N GLU A 110 -2.61 4.71 9.07
CA GLU A 110 -4.02 5.03 9.29
C GLU A 110 -4.55 6.09 8.31
N ASN A 111 -3.78 7.15 8.09
CA ASN A 111 -4.16 8.27 7.21
C ASN A 111 -3.45 8.23 5.85
N VAL A 112 -3.03 7.06 5.40
CA VAL A 112 -2.42 6.87 4.08
C VAL A 112 -3.42 6.19 3.16
N ASP A 113 -3.82 6.88 2.10
CA ASP A 113 -4.77 6.36 1.13
C ASP A 113 -4.28 5.05 0.52
N HIS A 114 -5.20 4.10 0.41
CA HIS A 114 -4.98 2.76 -0.15
C HIS A 114 -3.94 1.89 0.57
N ALA A 115 -3.39 2.34 1.70
CA ALA A 115 -2.55 1.47 2.50
C ALA A 115 -3.40 0.37 3.16
N ALA A 116 -2.96 -0.88 3.03
CA ALA A 116 -3.66 -2.00 3.63
C ALA A 116 -3.56 -1.98 5.15
N TYR A 117 -4.67 -2.25 5.83
CA TYR A 117 -4.65 -2.63 7.25
C TYR A 117 -4.25 -4.09 7.36
N LEU A 118 -3.18 -4.36 8.10
CA LEU A 118 -2.70 -5.72 8.31
C LEU A 118 -3.42 -6.39 9.46
N THR A 119 -3.88 -7.61 9.24
CA THR A 119 -4.55 -8.47 10.22
C THR A 119 -3.56 -9.47 10.85
N GLU A 120 -4.00 -10.25 11.84
CA GLU A 120 -3.19 -11.35 12.39
C GLU A 120 -2.82 -12.39 11.34
N ALA A 121 -3.68 -12.63 10.35
CA ALA A 121 -3.39 -13.55 9.26
C ALA A 121 -2.21 -13.09 8.39
N ASP A 122 -1.94 -11.78 8.34
CA ASP A 122 -0.83 -11.20 7.58
C ASP A 122 0.52 -11.31 8.30
N GLU A 123 0.54 -11.59 9.63
CA GLU A 123 1.78 -11.74 10.40
C GLU A 123 2.70 -12.82 9.84
N LYS A 124 2.12 -13.91 9.30
CA LYS A 124 2.90 -14.96 8.63
C LYS A 124 3.67 -14.46 7.41
N LYS A 125 3.13 -13.47 6.70
CA LYS A 125 3.81 -12.84 5.55
C LYS A 125 5.03 -12.03 6.02
N LEU A 126 4.93 -11.35 7.18
CA LEU A 126 6.03 -10.59 7.76
C LEU A 126 7.22 -11.46 8.12
N LEU A 127 6.96 -12.68 8.60
CA LEU A 127 8.01 -13.64 8.99
C LEU A 127 8.77 -14.21 7.79
N ASN A 128 8.09 -14.33 6.64
CA ASN A 128 8.65 -14.96 5.43
C ASN A 128 9.29 -13.97 4.46
N ALA A 129 9.01 -12.68 4.58
CA ALA A 129 9.30 -11.68 3.56
C ALA A 129 10.01 -10.43 4.11
N GLY A 130 11.08 -10.60 4.89
CA GLY A 130 12.00 -9.51 5.22
C GLY A 130 11.36 -8.28 5.88
N ALA A 131 10.55 -8.48 6.91
CA ALA A 131 10.08 -7.40 7.75
C ALA A 131 11.06 -7.13 8.91
N TYR A 132 11.35 -5.86 9.18
CA TYR A 132 12.38 -5.45 10.13
C TYR A 132 11.91 -4.31 11.03
N PHE A 133 12.42 -4.30 12.27
CA PHE A 133 12.55 -3.11 13.10
C PHE A 133 13.90 -2.46 12.81
N ILE A 134 13.95 -1.14 12.74
CA ILE A 134 15.15 -0.39 12.41
C ILE A 134 15.47 0.52 13.58
N HIS A 135 16.67 0.34 14.15
CA HIS A 135 17.11 1.06 15.35
C HIS A 135 18.34 1.91 15.08
N ARG A 136 18.39 3.06 15.73
CA ARG A 136 19.55 3.95 15.76
C ARG A 136 19.88 4.30 17.21
N ASN A 137 21.16 4.13 17.59
CA ASN A 137 21.63 4.42 18.95
C ASN A 137 20.77 3.74 20.05
N GLY A 138 20.35 2.50 19.82
CA GLY A 138 19.52 1.72 20.73
C GLY A 138 18.02 2.06 20.71
N GLY A 139 17.60 3.10 19.99
CA GLY A 139 16.20 3.50 19.88
C GLY A 139 15.55 3.09 18.56
N LEU A 140 14.28 2.67 18.60
CA LEU A 140 13.48 2.37 17.41
C LEU A 140 13.24 3.66 16.60
N ILE A 141 13.66 3.71 15.34
CA ILE A 141 13.41 4.84 14.43
C ILE A 141 12.31 4.56 13.42
N GLY A 142 12.01 3.28 13.17
CA GLY A 142 10.95 2.89 12.26
C GLY A 142 10.94 1.41 11.95
N ILE A 143 10.08 1.05 11.01
CA ILE A 143 9.91 -0.31 10.50
C ILE A 143 10.02 -0.30 8.99
N GLY A 144 10.40 -1.44 8.43
CA GLY A 144 10.46 -1.65 6.99
C GLY A 144 10.09 -3.08 6.62
N TRP A 145 9.54 -3.24 5.42
CA TRP A 145 9.22 -4.54 4.84
C TRP A 145 9.77 -4.59 3.42
N LEU A 146 10.70 -5.49 3.20
CA LEU A 146 11.35 -5.74 1.93
C LEU A 146 11.02 -7.16 1.44
N ASP A 147 10.56 -7.27 0.21
CA ASP A 147 10.22 -8.52 -0.45
C ASP A 147 10.98 -8.60 -1.77
N GLY A 148 12.09 -9.34 -1.78
CA GLY A 148 13.04 -9.32 -2.88
C GLY A 148 13.66 -7.94 -3.08
N ASP A 149 13.40 -7.32 -4.23
CA ASP A 149 13.79 -5.96 -4.60
C ASP A 149 12.72 -4.89 -4.31
N THR A 150 11.62 -5.27 -3.68
CA THR A 150 10.45 -4.40 -3.52
C THR A 150 10.26 -3.98 -2.08
N ILE A 151 10.29 -2.67 -1.83
CA ILE A 151 9.85 -2.11 -0.54
C ILE A 151 8.32 -2.16 -0.50
N ARG A 152 7.77 -3.04 0.34
CA ARG A 152 6.33 -3.20 0.56
C ARG A 152 5.76 -2.16 1.52
N ALA A 153 6.54 -1.78 2.53
CA ALA A 153 6.15 -0.76 3.48
C ALA A 153 7.37 -0.15 4.17
N ILE A 154 7.27 1.14 4.49
CA ILE A 154 8.13 1.81 5.47
C ILE A 154 7.26 2.67 6.37
N ALA A 155 7.57 2.71 7.65
CA ALA A 155 6.93 3.63 8.56
C ALA A 155 7.95 4.19 9.57
N SER A 156 8.08 5.51 9.59
CA SER A 156 8.94 6.20 10.55
C SER A 156 8.23 6.36 11.88
N VAL A 157 8.86 5.94 12.96
CA VAL A 157 8.44 6.21 14.34
C VAL A 157 8.97 7.56 14.79
N GLN A 158 10.19 7.90 14.38
CA GLN A 158 10.81 9.20 14.66
C GLN A 158 10.70 10.12 13.43
N PRO A 159 10.42 11.42 13.62
CA PRO A 159 10.41 12.40 12.54
C PRO A 159 11.75 12.44 11.79
N GLY A 160 11.70 12.48 10.46
CA GLY A 160 12.89 12.57 9.61
C GLY A 160 13.63 11.26 9.35
N ALA A 161 13.26 10.15 9.97
CA ALA A 161 13.97 8.87 9.84
C ALA A 161 13.76 8.16 8.48
N GLY A 162 12.79 8.58 7.66
CA GLY A 162 12.41 7.87 6.44
C GLY A 162 13.57 7.59 5.49
N GLY A 163 14.47 8.55 5.27
CA GLY A 163 15.64 8.35 4.40
C GLY A 163 16.59 7.26 4.92
N ARG A 164 16.84 7.24 6.23
CA ARG A 164 17.68 6.21 6.85
C ARG A 164 17.05 4.84 6.74
N ILE A 165 15.72 4.74 6.94
CA ILE A 165 14.98 3.49 6.78
C ILE A 165 15.15 2.96 5.35
N VAL A 166 14.99 3.81 4.33
CA VAL A 166 15.18 3.41 2.92
C VAL A 166 16.60 2.95 2.66
N HIS A 167 17.63 3.73 3.04
CA HIS A 167 19.05 3.33 2.87
C HIS A 167 19.37 2.01 3.57
N THR A 168 18.80 1.80 4.75
CA THR A 168 18.99 0.54 5.49
C THR A 168 18.37 -0.65 4.79
N LEU A 169 17.15 -0.51 4.23
CA LEU A 169 16.55 -1.60 3.43
C LEU A 169 17.31 -1.84 2.14
N MET A 170 17.78 -0.78 1.48
CA MET A 170 18.58 -0.90 0.26
C MET A 170 19.91 -1.62 0.48
N SER A 171 20.52 -1.50 1.67
CA SER A 171 21.75 -2.23 1.99
C SER A 171 21.58 -3.77 1.98
N LEU A 172 20.34 -4.26 1.98
CA LEU A 172 20.03 -5.68 1.87
C LEU A 172 19.85 -6.15 0.42
N THR A 173 19.84 -5.25 -0.54
CA THR A 173 19.60 -5.55 -1.96
C THR A 173 20.84 -5.32 -2.80
N GLN A 174 20.86 -5.95 -3.98
CA GLN A 174 21.87 -5.67 -5.01
C GLN A 174 21.14 -5.16 -6.27
N GLY A 175 21.42 -3.91 -6.67
CA GLY A 175 20.83 -3.31 -7.86
C GLY A 175 19.59 -2.44 -7.57
N ASP A 176 18.70 -2.42 -8.55
CA ASP A 176 17.51 -1.56 -8.49
C ASP A 176 16.53 -2.03 -7.41
N ILE A 177 15.98 -1.05 -6.72
CA ILE A 177 14.89 -1.26 -5.76
C ILE A 177 13.64 -0.54 -6.24
N ARG A 178 12.49 -1.13 -5.98
CA ARG A 178 11.19 -0.59 -6.39
C ARG A 178 10.22 -0.47 -5.22
N LEU A 179 9.24 0.38 -5.38
CA LEU A 179 8.15 0.55 -4.45
C LEU A 179 6.89 1.05 -5.17
N GLU A 180 5.76 0.91 -4.50
CA GLU A 180 4.49 1.46 -4.94
C GLU A 180 4.07 2.60 -3.99
N VAL A 181 3.53 3.69 -4.55
CA VAL A 181 3.08 4.84 -3.78
C VAL A 181 1.83 5.45 -4.40
N ALA A 182 0.85 5.79 -3.55
CA ALA A 182 -0.32 6.54 -3.99
C ALA A 182 0.05 8.00 -4.31
N SER A 183 -0.47 8.55 -5.41
CA SER A 183 -0.23 9.94 -5.82
C SER A 183 -0.68 10.97 -4.78
N THR A 184 -1.61 10.60 -3.91
CA THR A 184 -2.06 11.40 -2.77
C THR A 184 -1.05 11.46 -1.63
N ASN A 185 -0.09 10.53 -1.55
CA ASN A 185 0.96 10.54 -0.54
C ASN A 185 2.17 11.41 -0.96
N ALA A 186 1.92 12.71 -1.12
CA ALA A 186 2.94 13.67 -1.55
C ALA A 186 4.18 13.72 -0.64
N ARG A 187 4.02 13.36 0.66
CA ARG A 187 5.15 13.32 1.59
C ARG A 187 6.10 12.17 1.27
N ALA A 188 5.58 11.00 0.99
CA ALA A 188 6.39 9.84 0.63
C ALA A 188 7.04 10.04 -0.74
N ILE A 189 6.29 10.54 -1.75
CA ILE A 189 6.81 10.84 -3.08
C ILE A 189 8.02 11.77 -2.98
N ARG A 190 7.88 12.92 -2.28
CA ARG A 190 9.02 13.85 -2.08
C ARG A 190 10.20 13.22 -1.36
N LEU A 191 9.97 12.27 -0.44
CA LEU A 191 11.06 11.53 0.18
C LEU A 191 11.79 10.67 -0.84
N TYR A 192 11.07 9.88 -1.62
CA TYR A 192 11.65 8.98 -2.61
C TYR A 192 12.37 9.73 -3.73
N GLU A 193 11.79 10.81 -4.24
CA GLU A 193 12.43 11.68 -5.24
C GLU A 193 13.76 12.26 -4.74
N ARG A 194 13.82 12.77 -3.49
CA ARG A 194 15.07 13.25 -2.88
C ARG A 194 16.13 12.15 -2.71
N LEU A 195 15.70 10.91 -2.60
CA LEU A 195 16.58 9.74 -2.57
C LEU A 195 16.91 9.22 -3.97
N GLY A 196 16.50 9.91 -5.04
CA GLY A 196 16.79 9.56 -6.42
C GLY A 196 15.89 8.50 -7.04
N PHE A 197 14.76 8.14 -6.40
CA PHE A 197 13.75 7.33 -7.05
C PHE A 197 13.06 8.13 -8.16
N ILE A 198 12.76 7.47 -9.26
CA ILE A 198 12.01 8.02 -10.39
C ILE A 198 10.70 7.24 -10.56
N LYS A 199 9.63 7.92 -10.95
CA LYS A 199 8.38 7.28 -11.35
C LYS A 199 8.61 6.55 -12.68
N THR A 200 8.35 5.24 -12.70
CA THR A 200 8.54 4.39 -13.87
C THR A 200 7.23 3.96 -14.54
N GLY A 201 6.12 4.03 -13.81
CA GLY A 201 4.82 3.66 -14.37
C GLY A 201 3.66 3.96 -13.45
N GLU A 202 2.47 3.76 -14.01
CA GLU A 202 1.21 3.76 -13.27
C GLU A 202 0.68 2.34 -13.20
N ILE A 203 0.47 1.84 -11.98
CA ILE A 203 0.00 0.47 -11.74
C ILE A 203 -1.53 0.42 -11.77
N ARG A 204 -2.15 1.42 -11.15
CA ARG A 204 -3.61 1.45 -10.99
C ARG A 204 -4.11 2.86 -10.74
N ARG A 205 -5.28 3.14 -11.29
CA ARG A 205 -6.02 4.37 -11.05
C ARG A 205 -7.27 4.04 -10.23
N TRP A 206 -7.56 4.87 -9.23
CA TRP A 206 -8.74 4.73 -8.39
C TRP A 206 -9.63 5.96 -8.51
N CYS A 207 -10.92 5.74 -8.77
CA CYS A 207 -11.95 6.75 -8.71
C CYS A 207 -12.82 6.56 -7.47
N ARG A 208 -13.39 7.62 -6.93
CA ARG A 208 -14.46 7.49 -5.93
C ARG A 208 -15.78 7.16 -6.61
N ALA A 209 -16.56 6.25 -5.99
CA ALA A 209 -17.90 5.87 -6.43
C ALA A 209 -18.98 6.70 -5.72
#